data_7643b5b7bf1a6cdef4b95a6a5c5b4b27
#
_entry.id   7643b5b7bf1a6cdef4b95a6a5c5b4b27
#
_cell.length_a   1.000
_cell.length_b   1.000
_cell.length_c   1.000
_cell.angle_alpha   90.00
_cell.angle_beta   90.00
_cell.angle_gamma   90.00
#
_symmetry.space_group_name_H-M   'P 1'
#
loop_
_entity.id
_entity.type
_entity.pdbx_description
1 polymer ?
#
loop_
_entity_poly.entity_id
_entity_poly.type
_entity_poly.pdbx_seq_one_letter_code
_entity_poly.pdbx_strand_id
1 'polypeptide(L)'
;MKKLMATIGLTVLTLTVWAQGPNNSGTYYQAANGKQGAALKTALCEIIYNHTERTYGDLWTDFQTTDVRDDGKVWDMYSGISNFTFVTDQDRGSGGNKEGEYYNREHSFPNSWFGGKIQPMYTDLHHMYPTDKLVNNKRGNNPFGETEGETFTSANGFSKLGRCTYPGYSGIVFEPNDEYKGDFARTYFYMATCYEEKLPDWYASYADVKPTLDGNKYPGLSSWQLEMLMKWSAADPVSEKETNRNNAVYDIQHNRNPFIDYPGLEQLIWGDKTDVAFNYEEDASGIRQTDATLVDNDSWYSIDGRRLQGPPTRKGVYLNRGRKVVVNF
;
A
#
# COMPACT_ATOMS: atom_id res chain seq x y z
N MET A 1 69.49 2.27 30.39
CA MET A 1 68.52 2.57 29.28
C MET A 1 67.37 1.58 29.38
N LYS A 2 66.23 2.03 29.92
CA LYS A 2 64.98 1.21 30.04
C LYS A 2 64.12 1.49 28.78
N LYS A 3 63.91 0.46 27.98
CA LYS A 3 62.97 0.53 26.81
C LYS A 3 61.52 0.45 27.31
N LEU A 4 60.78 1.52 27.08
CA LEU A 4 59.34 1.57 27.31
C LEU A 4 58.66 0.94 26.10
N MET A 5 57.99 -0.22 26.29
CA MET A 5 57.12 -0.82 25.29
C MET A 5 55.72 -0.21 25.45
N ALA A 6 55.29 0.58 24.48
CA ALA A 6 53.90 1.05 24.43
C ALA A 6 53.04 0.00 23.72
N THR A 7 52.14 -0.60 24.48
CA THR A 7 51.12 -1.50 23.94
C THR A 7 49.96 -0.66 23.39
N ILE A 8 49.81 -0.61 22.08
CA ILE A 8 48.66 0.02 21.46
C ILE A 8 47.50 -0.98 21.51
N GLY A 9 46.52 -0.74 22.37
CA GLY A 9 45.29 -1.50 22.43
C GLY A 9 44.39 -1.09 21.24
N LEU A 10 44.19 -2.00 20.30
CA LEU A 10 43.22 -1.84 19.22
C LEU A 10 41.82 -2.10 19.76
N THR A 11 41.07 -1.05 20.08
CA THR A 11 39.65 -1.18 20.45
C THR A 11 38.85 -1.40 19.16
N VAL A 12 38.43 -2.63 18.91
CA VAL A 12 37.50 -2.95 17.83
C VAL A 12 36.10 -2.49 18.27
N LEU A 13 35.64 -1.37 17.74
CA LEU A 13 34.25 -0.96 17.88
C LEU A 13 33.42 -1.86 16.97
N THR A 14 32.75 -2.87 17.53
CA THR A 14 31.74 -3.63 16.81
C THR A 14 30.50 -2.73 16.68
N LEU A 15 30.33 -2.12 15.52
CA LEU A 15 29.07 -1.53 15.12
C LEU A 15 28.07 -2.69 14.94
N THR A 16 27.19 -2.88 15.89
CA THR A 16 25.99 -3.71 15.70
C THR A 16 25.10 -2.97 14.73
N VAL A 17 25.15 -3.35 13.45
CA VAL A 17 24.11 -2.95 12.48
C VAL A 17 22.86 -3.71 12.92
N TRP A 18 21.90 -2.99 13.46
CA TRP A 18 20.57 -3.55 13.73
C TRP A 18 19.93 -3.80 12.37
N ALA A 19 19.46 -5.01 12.16
CA ALA A 19 18.66 -5.34 11.01
C ALA A 19 17.44 -4.40 10.95
N GLN A 20 17.23 -3.80 9.81
CA GLN A 20 16.16 -2.81 9.58
C GLN A 20 15.25 -3.35 8.49
N GLY A 21 13.95 -3.33 8.75
CA GLY A 21 12.94 -3.66 7.75
C GLY A 21 12.90 -2.64 6.60
N PRO A 22 12.26 -2.99 5.47
CA PRO A 22 12.13 -2.13 4.31
C PRO A 22 11.39 -0.81 4.61
N ASN A 23 11.53 0.18 3.74
CA ASN A 23 10.82 1.46 3.79
C ASN A 23 10.94 2.22 5.12
N ASN A 24 12.09 2.15 5.78
CA ASN A 24 12.35 2.73 7.10
C ASN A 24 11.48 2.16 8.23
N SER A 25 10.89 0.98 8.08
CA SER A 25 10.08 0.35 9.12
C SER A 25 10.90 -0.14 10.33
N GLY A 26 12.23 -0.19 10.21
CA GLY A 26 13.12 -0.58 11.31
C GLY A 26 12.76 -1.96 11.87
N THR A 27 12.48 -2.01 13.18
CA THR A 27 12.04 -3.23 13.89
C THR A 27 10.52 -3.28 14.12
N TYR A 28 9.76 -2.42 13.44
CA TYR A 28 8.31 -2.28 13.67
C TYR A 28 7.55 -3.62 13.57
N TYR A 29 7.92 -4.47 12.60
CA TYR A 29 7.26 -5.77 12.37
C TYR A 29 7.98 -6.96 12.99
N GLN A 30 8.99 -6.75 13.85
CA GLN A 30 9.81 -7.83 14.43
C GLN A 30 8.96 -8.89 15.15
N ALA A 31 7.86 -8.51 15.80
CA ALA A 31 6.98 -9.43 16.53
C ALA A 31 6.26 -10.44 15.63
N ALA A 32 6.12 -10.14 14.32
CA ALA A 32 5.55 -11.04 13.33
C ALA A 32 6.58 -12.00 12.71
N ASN A 33 7.87 -11.84 13.02
CA ASN A 33 8.94 -12.65 12.43
C ASN A 33 8.74 -14.15 12.65
N GLY A 34 8.93 -14.94 11.59
CA GLY A 34 8.75 -16.40 11.63
C GLY A 34 7.29 -16.88 11.61
N LYS A 35 6.29 -15.99 11.60
CA LYS A 35 4.87 -16.35 11.49
C LYS A 35 4.49 -16.64 10.04
N GLN A 36 3.38 -17.39 9.84
CA GLN A 36 2.89 -17.87 8.55
C GLN A 36 1.36 -17.79 8.49
N GLY A 37 0.79 -17.62 7.30
CA GLY A 37 -0.64 -17.72 7.03
C GLY A 37 -1.51 -16.95 8.03
N ALA A 38 -2.51 -17.59 8.63
CA ALA A 38 -3.40 -17.00 9.61
C ALA A 38 -2.66 -16.45 10.85
N ALA A 39 -1.62 -17.13 11.33
CA ALA A 39 -0.84 -16.67 12.47
C ALA A 39 -0.02 -15.42 12.15
N LEU A 40 0.42 -15.26 10.89
CA LEU A 40 1.06 -14.03 10.43
C LEU A 40 0.06 -12.87 10.41
N LYS A 41 -1.14 -13.09 9.87
CA LYS A 41 -2.22 -12.09 9.84
C LYS A 41 -2.53 -11.57 11.25
N THR A 42 -2.73 -12.48 12.21
CA THR A 42 -3.00 -12.11 13.62
C THR A 42 -1.84 -11.35 14.26
N ALA A 43 -0.60 -11.77 14.05
CA ALA A 43 0.57 -11.05 14.58
C ALA A 43 0.69 -9.63 13.99
N LEU A 44 0.38 -9.46 12.71
CA LEU A 44 0.33 -8.13 12.08
C LEU A 44 -0.82 -7.29 12.64
N CYS A 45 -2.01 -7.88 12.88
CA CYS A 45 -3.12 -7.20 13.55
C CYS A 45 -2.68 -6.63 14.91
N GLU A 46 -2.02 -7.42 15.76
CA GLU A 46 -1.53 -6.98 17.07
C GLU A 46 -0.55 -5.80 16.99
N ILE A 47 0.26 -5.73 15.91
CA ILE A 47 1.23 -4.66 15.69
C ILE A 47 0.55 -3.37 15.21
N ILE A 48 -0.39 -3.47 14.26
CA ILE A 48 -0.91 -2.28 13.54
C ILE A 48 -2.24 -1.75 14.09
N TYR A 49 -2.93 -2.50 14.95
CA TYR A 49 -4.25 -2.12 15.47
C TYR A 49 -4.22 -0.88 16.36
N ASN A 50 -3.24 -0.80 17.26
CA ASN A 50 -3.12 0.33 18.17
C ASN A 50 -2.43 1.50 17.49
N HIS A 51 -3.20 2.52 17.13
CA HIS A 51 -2.72 3.73 16.49
C HIS A 51 -3.41 4.97 17.05
N THR A 52 -2.84 6.13 16.76
CA THR A 52 -3.41 7.41 17.20
C THR A 52 -4.67 7.72 16.39
N GLU A 53 -5.81 7.76 17.07
CA GLU A 53 -7.08 8.16 16.45
C GLU A 53 -7.04 9.63 16.04
N ARG A 54 -7.53 9.93 14.84
CA ARG A 54 -7.73 11.30 14.35
C ARG A 54 -9.17 11.73 14.56
N THR A 55 -9.42 13.03 14.62
CA THR A 55 -10.79 13.52 14.45
C THR A 55 -11.16 13.56 12.97
N TYR A 56 -12.44 13.48 12.66
CA TYR A 56 -12.88 13.59 11.27
C TYR A 56 -12.53 14.96 10.65
N GLY A 57 -12.40 16.00 11.48
CA GLY A 57 -11.95 17.33 11.06
C GLY A 57 -10.46 17.37 10.69
N ASP A 58 -9.61 16.65 11.42
CA ASP A 58 -8.15 16.65 11.22
C ASP A 58 -7.77 16.08 9.84
N LEU A 59 -8.57 15.15 9.29
CA LEU A 59 -8.32 14.55 7.98
C LEU A 59 -8.11 15.57 6.86
N TRP A 60 -8.76 16.73 6.93
CA TRP A 60 -8.55 17.80 5.96
C TRP A 60 -7.13 18.37 5.95
N THR A 61 -6.50 18.40 7.11
CA THR A 61 -5.11 18.83 7.27
C THR A 61 -4.15 17.69 6.97
N ASP A 62 -4.49 16.48 7.42
CA ASP A 62 -3.66 15.29 7.24
C ASP A 62 -3.45 14.99 5.75
N PHE A 63 -4.48 15.13 4.91
CA PHE A 63 -4.40 14.95 3.45
C PHE A 63 -3.40 15.89 2.77
N GLN A 64 -3.12 17.06 3.35
CA GLN A 64 -2.13 17.99 2.80
C GLN A 64 -0.69 17.43 2.87
N THR A 65 -0.50 16.35 3.63
CA THR A 65 0.78 15.66 3.74
C THR A 65 0.72 14.26 3.14
N THR A 66 -0.40 13.55 3.35
CA THR A 66 -0.52 12.14 2.93
C THR A 66 -0.93 11.97 1.48
N ASP A 67 -1.69 12.93 0.93
CA ASP A 67 -2.34 12.79 -0.38
C ASP A 67 -2.10 14.02 -1.28
N VAL A 68 -0.87 14.51 -1.27
CA VAL A 68 -0.44 15.69 -2.07
C VAL A 68 0.41 15.23 -3.26
N ARG A 69 0.10 15.79 -4.45
CA ARG A 69 0.89 15.63 -5.66
C ARG A 69 2.11 16.56 -5.64
N ASP A 70 3.10 16.30 -6.51
CA ASP A 70 4.31 17.14 -6.65
C ASP A 70 4.01 18.61 -6.97
N ASP A 71 2.89 18.89 -7.65
CA ASP A 71 2.42 20.24 -7.97
C ASP A 71 1.65 20.92 -6.82
N GLY A 72 1.56 20.27 -5.65
CA GLY A 72 0.87 20.78 -4.46
C GLY A 72 -0.65 20.62 -4.51
N LYS A 73 -1.20 19.92 -5.49
CA LYS A 73 -2.62 19.62 -5.62
C LYS A 73 -3.01 18.34 -4.90
N VAL A 74 -4.31 18.18 -4.66
CA VAL A 74 -4.87 16.97 -4.08
C VAL A 74 -4.65 15.77 -5.00
N TRP A 75 -4.23 14.66 -4.44
CA TRP A 75 -4.13 13.39 -5.16
C TRP A 75 -5.47 12.65 -5.09
N ASP A 76 -6.29 12.84 -6.10
CA ASP A 76 -7.56 12.15 -6.25
C ASP A 76 -7.41 10.88 -7.09
N MET A 77 -7.85 9.74 -6.55
CA MET A 77 -7.77 8.44 -7.22
C MET A 77 -9.10 8.02 -7.89
N TYR A 78 -10.12 8.89 -7.88
CA TYR A 78 -11.44 8.57 -8.44
C TYR A 78 -11.75 9.30 -9.73
N SER A 79 -11.10 10.41 -10.03
CA SER A 79 -11.34 11.20 -11.24
C SER A 79 -10.05 11.61 -11.93
N GLY A 80 -9.99 11.40 -13.23
CA GLY A 80 -8.86 11.77 -14.09
C GLY A 80 -8.86 13.24 -14.53
N ILE A 81 -9.87 14.04 -14.16
CA ILE A 81 -9.94 15.47 -14.48
C ILE A 81 -9.80 16.39 -13.28
N SER A 82 -9.64 15.83 -12.09
CA SER A 82 -9.50 16.58 -10.84
C SER A 82 -8.21 17.40 -10.81
N ASN A 83 -8.32 18.65 -10.35
CA ASN A 83 -7.19 19.54 -10.13
C ASN A 83 -7.40 20.38 -8.87
N PHE A 84 -7.79 19.72 -7.78
CA PHE A 84 -8.20 20.38 -6.54
C PHE A 84 -7.06 21.04 -5.79
N THR A 85 -7.33 22.22 -5.29
CA THR A 85 -6.48 22.97 -4.34
C THR A 85 -6.98 22.69 -2.92
N PHE A 86 -6.09 22.27 -2.03
CA PHE A 86 -6.43 22.07 -0.61
C PHE A 86 -7.11 23.31 -0.03
N VAL A 87 -8.05 23.09 0.88
CA VAL A 87 -8.86 24.12 1.55
C VAL A 87 -9.85 24.82 0.61
N THR A 88 -9.42 25.21 -0.60
CA THR A 88 -10.25 25.95 -1.56
C THR A 88 -11.38 25.11 -2.11
N ASP A 89 -11.04 23.91 -2.63
CA ASP A 89 -11.97 23.03 -3.33
C ASP A 89 -12.49 21.89 -2.42
N GLN A 90 -12.32 22.07 -1.11
CA GLN A 90 -12.82 21.18 -0.08
C GLN A 90 -14.34 21.25 0.02
N ASP A 91 -15.01 20.08 0.12
CA ASP A 91 -16.45 19.99 0.35
C ASP A 91 -16.89 20.71 1.64
N ARG A 92 -17.82 21.63 1.51
CA ARG A 92 -18.41 22.41 2.61
C ARG A 92 -19.89 22.09 2.83
N GLY A 93 -20.36 20.95 2.32
CA GLY A 93 -21.73 20.47 2.53
C GLY A 93 -22.74 20.86 1.44
N SER A 94 -22.34 21.72 0.49
CA SER A 94 -23.19 22.11 -0.65
C SER A 94 -22.41 22.05 -1.95
N GLY A 95 -23.07 21.92 -3.10
CA GLY A 95 -22.42 21.75 -4.42
C GLY A 95 -21.83 20.34 -4.61
N GLY A 96 -20.91 20.20 -5.57
CA GLY A 96 -20.30 18.90 -5.91
C GLY A 96 -21.22 18.04 -6.75
N ASN A 97 -22.01 18.66 -7.61
CA ASN A 97 -22.90 17.97 -8.57
C ASN A 97 -22.21 17.74 -9.92
N LYS A 98 -21.00 18.25 -10.06
CA LYS A 98 -20.13 18.07 -11.24
C LYS A 98 -18.82 17.47 -10.83
N GLU A 99 -18.28 16.58 -11.64
CA GLU A 99 -16.95 16.05 -11.52
C GLU A 99 -15.92 17.19 -11.68
N GLY A 100 -14.90 17.20 -10.83
CA GLY A 100 -13.89 18.26 -10.78
C GLY A 100 -14.31 19.52 -10.00
N GLU A 101 -15.46 19.52 -9.30
CA GLU A 101 -15.95 20.70 -8.56
C GLU A 101 -15.41 20.78 -7.14
N TYR A 102 -15.52 19.68 -6.36
CA TYR A 102 -15.05 19.58 -4.97
C TYR A 102 -14.52 18.19 -4.67
N TYR A 103 -13.58 18.10 -3.72
CA TYR A 103 -13.17 16.84 -3.11
C TYR A 103 -13.76 16.66 -1.72
N ASN A 104 -14.02 15.42 -1.33
CA ASN A 104 -14.47 15.06 0.01
C ASN A 104 -13.58 13.97 0.63
N ARG A 105 -13.96 13.49 1.81
CA ARG A 105 -13.27 12.43 2.56
C ARG A 105 -13.94 11.11 2.28
N GLU A 106 -13.30 10.30 1.46
CA GLU A 106 -13.77 8.98 1.08
C GLU A 106 -13.35 7.92 2.09
N HIS A 107 -14.31 7.09 2.51
CA HIS A 107 -14.05 5.82 3.17
C HIS A 107 -13.95 4.73 2.10
N SER A 108 -12.76 4.41 1.60
CA SER A 108 -12.59 3.39 0.56
C SER A 108 -13.04 2.00 1.01
N PHE A 109 -13.00 1.71 2.31
CA PHE A 109 -13.76 0.68 2.98
C PHE A 109 -14.97 1.36 3.63
N PRO A 110 -16.19 1.26 3.05
CA PRO A 110 -17.35 2.07 3.43
C PRO A 110 -17.67 2.06 4.92
N ASN A 111 -17.90 3.23 5.49
CA ASN A 111 -18.16 3.33 6.94
C ASN A 111 -19.47 2.63 7.36
N SER A 112 -20.44 2.50 6.47
CA SER A 112 -21.67 1.72 6.73
C SER A 112 -21.39 0.24 7.00
N TRP A 113 -20.24 -0.28 6.52
CA TRP A 113 -19.86 -1.67 6.68
C TRP A 113 -19.37 -2.01 8.09
N PHE A 114 -19.02 -0.98 8.89
CA PHE A 114 -18.56 -1.15 10.27
C PHE A 114 -19.37 -0.31 11.29
N GLY A 115 -20.59 0.12 10.92
CA GLY A 115 -21.51 0.79 11.84
C GLY A 115 -21.46 2.32 11.82
N GLY A 116 -20.84 2.94 10.82
CA GLY A 116 -20.83 4.38 10.64
C GLY A 116 -19.63 5.05 11.34
N LYS A 117 -19.91 6.00 12.24
CA LYS A 117 -18.86 6.82 12.89
C LYS A 117 -18.17 6.11 14.07
N ILE A 118 -17.72 4.88 13.87
CA ILE A 118 -17.08 4.06 14.89
C ILE A 118 -15.56 4.16 14.79
N GLN A 119 -14.93 4.65 15.85
CA GLN A 119 -13.48 4.70 15.98
C GLN A 119 -12.89 3.32 16.33
N PRO A 120 -11.63 3.07 15.97
CA PRO A 120 -10.71 3.93 15.24
C PRO A 120 -10.93 3.95 13.71
N MET A 121 -11.74 3.02 13.16
CA MET A 121 -11.92 2.82 11.72
C MET A 121 -12.40 4.09 10.99
N TYR A 122 -13.24 4.90 11.64
CA TYR A 122 -13.88 6.06 11.02
C TYR A 122 -12.90 7.13 10.54
N THR A 123 -11.69 7.16 11.11
CA THR A 123 -10.69 8.18 10.78
C THR A 123 -9.31 7.60 10.50
N ASP A 124 -9.23 6.29 10.25
CA ASP A 124 -7.98 5.62 9.92
C ASP A 124 -7.52 6.02 8.50
N LEU A 125 -6.39 6.74 8.43
CA LEU A 125 -5.83 7.28 7.20
C LEU A 125 -5.45 6.19 6.18
N HIS A 126 -5.24 4.93 6.60
CA HIS A 126 -4.91 3.86 5.66
C HIS A 126 -6.05 3.48 4.72
N HIS A 127 -7.29 3.92 4.99
CA HIS A 127 -8.41 3.75 4.05
C HIS A 127 -9.20 5.04 3.78
N MET A 128 -8.76 6.16 4.33
CA MET A 128 -9.35 7.48 4.09
C MET A 128 -8.59 8.21 3.00
N TYR A 129 -9.27 8.69 1.98
CA TYR A 129 -8.68 9.39 0.84
C TYR A 129 -9.47 10.65 0.48
N PRO A 130 -8.81 11.72 0.00
CA PRO A 130 -9.50 12.82 -0.65
C PRO A 130 -9.87 12.40 -2.08
N THR A 131 -11.15 12.44 -2.42
CA THR A 131 -11.63 12.04 -3.75
C THR A 131 -12.67 13.00 -4.29
N ASP A 132 -12.85 13.02 -5.61
CA ASP A 132 -13.93 13.76 -6.25
C ASP A 132 -15.29 13.42 -5.59
N LYS A 133 -15.99 14.46 -5.15
CA LYS A 133 -17.24 14.33 -4.41
C LYS A 133 -18.35 13.68 -5.23
N LEU A 134 -18.46 14.02 -6.51
CA LEU A 134 -19.48 13.41 -7.37
C LEU A 134 -19.21 11.91 -7.55
N VAL A 135 -17.97 11.56 -7.89
CA VAL A 135 -17.58 10.17 -8.15
C VAL A 135 -17.73 9.34 -6.88
N ASN A 136 -17.32 9.86 -5.71
CA ASN A 136 -17.56 9.24 -4.42
C ASN A 136 -19.06 8.99 -4.16
N ASN A 137 -19.90 10.01 -4.37
CA ASN A 137 -21.36 9.86 -4.23
C ASN A 137 -21.93 8.80 -5.20
N LYS A 138 -21.37 8.68 -6.41
CA LYS A 138 -21.76 7.66 -7.38
C LYS A 138 -21.33 6.26 -6.95
N ARG A 139 -20.11 6.13 -6.42
CA ARG A 139 -19.66 4.88 -5.82
C ARG A 139 -20.59 4.41 -4.71
N GLY A 140 -20.98 5.29 -3.81
CA GLY A 140 -21.77 4.93 -2.63
C GLY A 140 -21.05 3.89 -1.77
N ASN A 141 -21.80 2.85 -1.32
CA ASN A 141 -21.25 1.76 -0.50
C ASN A 141 -20.92 0.50 -1.32
N ASN A 142 -20.85 0.61 -2.66
CA ASN A 142 -20.61 -0.55 -3.49
C ASN A 142 -19.16 -1.06 -3.31
N PRO A 143 -18.93 -2.38 -3.28
CA PRO A 143 -17.59 -2.95 -3.21
C PRO A 143 -16.78 -2.58 -4.46
N PHE A 144 -15.46 -2.64 -4.34
CA PHE A 144 -14.61 -2.58 -5.52
C PHE A 144 -14.76 -3.85 -6.36
N GLY A 145 -14.72 -3.68 -7.68
CA GLY A 145 -14.86 -4.79 -8.63
C GLY A 145 -14.55 -4.37 -10.06
N GLU A 146 -14.59 -5.30 -10.99
CA GLU A 146 -14.43 -5.07 -12.42
C GLU A 146 -15.83 -4.94 -13.08
N THR A 147 -16.05 -3.95 -13.96
CA THR A 147 -17.35 -3.69 -14.60
C THR A 147 -17.19 -2.99 -15.97
N GLU A 148 -18.21 -3.09 -16.82
CA GLU A 148 -18.29 -2.32 -18.06
C GLU A 148 -18.71 -0.86 -17.84
N GLY A 149 -19.22 -0.51 -16.63
CA GLY A 149 -19.58 0.87 -16.28
C GLY A 149 -20.93 1.35 -16.76
N GLU A 150 -21.86 0.43 -16.98
CA GLU A 150 -23.17 0.72 -17.56
C GLU A 150 -24.07 1.60 -16.68
N THR A 151 -23.78 1.71 -15.38
CA THR A 151 -24.53 2.56 -14.45
C THR A 151 -23.95 3.98 -14.38
N PHE A 152 -22.63 4.10 -14.33
CA PHE A 152 -21.92 5.37 -14.33
C PHE A 152 -20.48 5.16 -14.80
N THR A 153 -20.00 6.12 -15.56
CA THR A 153 -18.59 6.20 -15.96
C THR A 153 -18.12 7.64 -15.75
N SER A 154 -17.03 7.83 -15.00
CA SER A 154 -16.45 9.15 -14.79
C SER A 154 -15.79 9.68 -16.07
N ALA A 155 -15.40 10.95 -16.06
CA ALA A 155 -14.78 11.58 -17.22
C ALA A 155 -13.58 10.76 -17.72
N ASN A 156 -13.46 10.66 -19.04
CA ASN A 156 -12.43 9.89 -19.75
C ASN A 156 -12.42 8.37 -19.41
N GLY A 157 -13.48 7.84 -18.83
CA GLY A 157 -13.55 6.41 -18.45
C GLY A 157 -12.66 6.03 -17.27
N PHE A 158 -12.30 7.00 -16.44
CA PHE A 158 -11.31 6.82 -15.36
C PHE A 158 -11.80 5.85 -14.29
N SER A 159 -13.01 6.05 -13.78
CA SER A 159 -13.67 5.13 -12.84
C SER A 159 -15.05 4.74 -13.37
N LYS A 160 -15.52 3.56 -12.97
CA LYS A 160 -16.77 3.00 -13.48
C LYS A 160 -17.62 2.42 -12.36
N LEU A 161 -18.94 2.43 -12.54
CA LEU A 161 -19.92 1.77 -11.67
C LEU A 161 -20.85 0.94 -12.55
N GLY A 162 -21.06 -0.32 -12.21
CA GLY A 162 -21.94 -1.22 -12.95
C GLY A 162 -21.96 -2.61 -12.35
N ARG A 163 -22.56 -3.56 -13.07
CA ARG A 163 -22.56 -4.96 -12.66
C ARG A 163 -21.15 -5.54 -12.70
N CYS A 164 -20.87 -6.36 -11.68
CA CYS A 164 -19.60 -7.06 -11.60
C CYS A 164 -19.45 -8.03 -12.77
N THR A 165 -18.33 -7.95 -13.49
CA THR A 165 -17.92 -8.88 -14.54
C THR A 165 -16.94 -9.93 -14.03
N TYR A 166 -16.37 -9.71 -12.83
CA TYR A 166 -15.48 -10.69 -12.20
C TYR A 166 -16.26 -11.91 -11.70
N PRO A 167 -15.77 -13.14 -11.92
CA PRO A 167 -16.45 -14.36 -11.48
C PRO A 167 -16.73 -14.39 -9.97
N GLY A 168 -17.85 -14.98 -9.58
CA GLY A 168 -18.21 -15.20 -8.17
C GLY A 168 -19.09 -14.10 -7.53
N TYR A 169 -19.28 -12.96 -8.19
CA TYR A 169 -20.22 -11.93 -7.76
C TYR A 169 -20.96 -11.32 -8.96
N SER A 170 -22.22 -10.92 -8.75
CA SER A 170 -23.06 -10.35 -9.84
C SER A 170 -23.78 -9.05 -9.45
N GLY A 171 -23.49 -8.49 -8.27
CA GLY A 171 -24.02 -7.22 -7.82
C GLY A 171 -23.32 -6.02 -8.47
N ILE A 172 -23.69 -4.83 -8.01
CA ILE A 172 -23.08 -3.59 -8.45
C ILE A 172 -21.71 -3.42 -7.77
N VAL A 173 -20.71 -2.99 -8.55
CA VAL A 173 -19.33 -2.73 -8.08
C VAL A 173 -18.83 -1.41 -8.64
N PHE A 174 -17.86 -0.84 -7.95
CA PHE A 174 -17.10 0.30 -8.43
C PHE A 174 -15.70 -0.13 -8.86
N GLU A 175 -15.34 0.17 -10.10
CA GLU A 175 -14.02 -0.09 -10.66
C GLU A 175 -13.20 1.20 -10.66
N PRO A 176 -12.12 1.29 -9.88
CA PRO A 176 -11.17 2.40 -9.97
C PRO A 176 -10.31 2.27 -11.23
N ASN A 177 -9.57 3.32 -11.55
CA ASN A 177 -8.58 3.27 -12.62
C ASN A 177 -7.53 2.20 -12.35
N ASP A 178 -7.01 1.59 -13.42
CA ASP A 178 -6.02 0.50 -13.35
C ASP A 178 -4.76 0.90 -12.56
N GLU A 179 -4.37 2.19 -12.61
CA GLU A 179 -3.24 2.79 -11.89
C GLU A 179 -3.38 2.72 -10.36
N TYR A 180 -4.60 2.53 -9.83
CA TYR A 180 -4.88 2.54 -8.39
C TYR A 180 -5.55 1.25 -7.89
N LYS A 181 -5.67 0.24 -8.73
CA LYS A 181 -6.24 -1.04 -8.34
C LYS A 181 -5.43 -1.73 -7.24
N GLY A 182 -4.10 -1.69 -7.36
CA GLY A 182 -3.19 -2.21 -6.36
C GLY A 182 -3.25 -1.42 -5.04
N ASP A 183 -3.32 -0.08 -5.10
CA ASP A 183 -3.49 0.78 -3.92
C ASP A 183 -4.72 0.36 -3.10
N PHE A 184 -5.87 0.19 -3.77
CA PHE A 184 -7.10 -0.22 -3.10
C PHE A 184 -7.08 -1.69 -2.66
N ALA A 185 -6.39 -2.58 -3.38
CA ALA A 185 -6.20 -3.95 -2.92
C ALA A 185 -5.41 -3.98 -1.60
N ARG A 186 -4.28 -3.28 -1.52
CA ARG A 186 -3.47 -3.19 -0.30
C ARG A 186 -4.18 -2.47 0.85
N THR A 187 -5.08 -1.55 0.54
CA THR A 187 -6.00 -0.94 1.52
C THR A 187 -6.97 -1.96 2.11
N TYR A 188 -7.57 -2.82 1.29
CA TYR A 188 -8.50 -3.85 1.76
C TYR A 188 -7.78 -4.95 2.53
N PHE A 189 -6.58 -5.35 2.12
CA PHE A 189 -5.74 -6.27 2.89
C PHE A 189 -5.39 -5.68 4.26
N TYR A 190 -5.08 -4.38 4.31
CA TYR A 190 -4.85 -3.68 5.58
C TYR A 190 -6.10 -3.72 6.47
N MET A 191 -7.27 -3.33 5.95
CA MET A 191 -8.51 -3.32 6.73
C MET A 191 -8.88 -4.71 7.24
N ALA A 192 -8.75 -5.75 6.40
CA ALA A 192 -9.01 -7.14 6.78
C ALA A 192 -7.99 -7.67 7.81
N THR A 193 -6.79 -7.11 7.86
CA THR A 193 -5.74 -7.50 8.82
C THR A 193 -5.83 -6.68 10.09
N CYS A 194 -5.83 -5.35 10.00
CA CYS A 194 -5.87 -4.47 11.16
C CYS A 194 -7.09 -4.71 12.03
N TYR A 195 -8.22 -4.98 11.41
CA TYR A 195 -9.51 -5.15 12.10
C TYR A 195 -10.03 -6.59 12.08
N GLU A 196 -9.14 -7.59 12.04
CA GLU A 196 -9.55 -8.99 11.88
C GLU A 196 -10.53 -9.46 12.97
N GLU A 197 -10.39 -8.96 14.20
CA GLU A 197 -11.27 -9.28 15.32
C GLU A 197 -12.70 -8.76 15.14
N LYS A 198 -12.91 -7.77 14.27
CA LYS A 198 -14.19 -7.14 13.98
C LYS A 198 -14.93 -7.73 12.79
N LEU A 199 -14.23 -8.44 11.89
CA LEU A 199 -14.81 -8.92 10.64
C LEU A 199 -16.03 -9.79 10.82
N PRO A 200 -16.08 -10.76 11.78
CA PRO A 200 -17.28 -11.57 12.01
C PRO A 200 -18.49 -10.75 12.47
N ASP A 201 -18.27 -9.77 13.33
CA ASP A 201 -19.34 -8.91 13.86
C ASP A 201 -19.87 -7.99 12.75
N TRP A 202 -19.02 -7.44 11.89
CA TRP A 202 -19.44 -6.63 10.76
C TRP A 202 -20.26 -7.45 9.76
N TYR A 203 -19.81 -8.65 9.42
CA TYR A 203 -20.54 -9.56 8.54
C TYR A 203 -21.91 -9.93 9.10
N ALA A 204 -22.01 -10.20 10.40
CA ALA A 204 -23.26 -10.54 11.05
C ALA A 204 -24.24 -9.36 11.10
N SER A 205 -23.73 -8.14 11.32
CA SER A 205 -24.53 -6.96 11.63
C SER A 205 -24.92 -6.13 10.40
N TYR A 206 -24.12 -6.12 9.33
CA TYR A 206 -24.33 -5.22 8.19
C TYR A 206 -24.43 -5.98 6.87
N ALA A 207 -25.56 -5.78 6.17
CA ALA A 207 -25.84 -6.51 4.93
C ALA A 207 -24.91 -6.09 3.78
N ASP A 208 -24.54 -4.81 3.73
CA ASP A 208 -23.78 -4.22 2.62
C ASP A 208 -22.32 -4.72 2.57
N VAL A 209 -21.76 -5.22 3.67
CA VAL A 209 -20.39 -5.75 3.70
C VAL A 209 -20.32 -7.22 3.28
N LYS A 210 -21.43 -7.95 3.29
CA LYS A 210 -21.45 -9.40 2.99
C LYS A 210 -20.88 -9.80 1.63
N PRO A 211 -20.99 -8.99 0.57
CA PRO A 211 -20.28 -9.31 -0.68
C PRO A 211 -18.76 -9.36 -0.52
N THR A 212 -18.21 -8.55 0.39
CA THR A 212 -16.76 -8.36 0.56
C THR A 212 -16.14 -9.27 1.62
N LEU A 213 -16.88 -9.55 2.73
CA LEU A 213 -16.41 -10.40 3.82
C LEU A 213 -16.97 -11.82 3.74
N ASP A 214 -16.29 -12.78 4.36
CA ASP A 214 -16.72 -14.19 4.47
C ASP A 214 -17.34 -14.55 5.84
N GLY A 215 -17.31 -13.62 6.80
CA GLY A 215 -17.82 -13.81 8.16
C GLY A 215 -16.84 -14.45 9.14
N ASN A 216 -15.60 -14.66 8.75
CA ASN A 216 -14.55 -15.22 9.59
C ASN A 216 -13.42 -14.21 9.80
N LYS A 217 -12.56 -14.46 10.79
CA LYS A 217 -11.32 -13.71 10.96
C LYS A 217 -10.30 -14.03 9.86
N TYR A 218 -10.31 -15.29 9.39
CA TYR A 218 -9.45 -15.79 8.32
C TYR A 218 -10.23 -16.73 7.41
N PRO A 219 -10.16 -16.57 6.09
CA PRO A 219 -9.44 -15.53 5.35
C PRO A 219 -9.94 -14.09 5.60
N GLY A 220 -11.20 -13.88 5.99
CA GLY A 220 -11.82 -12.59 6.31
C GLY A 220 -12.49 -11.93 5.12
N LEU A 221 -11.89 -12.00 3.94
CA LEU A 221 -12.45 -11.54 2.67
C LEU A 221 -13.17 -12.71 1.97
N SER A 222 -14.26 -12.41 1.27
CA SER A 222 -14.95 -13.39 0.42
C SER A 222 -14.03 -13.87 -0.71
N SER A 223 -14.22 -15.10 -1.18
CA SER A 223 -13.30 -15.72 -2.15
C SER A 223 -13.15 -14.91 -3.44
N TRP A 224 -14.26 -14.42 -4.03
CA TRP A 224 -14.19 -13.62 -5.25
C TRP A 224 -13.44 -12.30 -5.04
N GLN A 225 -13.69 -11.62 -3.90
CA GLN A 225 -13.06 -10.36 -3.57
C GLN A 225 -11.56 -10.55 -3.34
N LEU A 226 -11.19 -11.55 -2.56
CA LEU A 226 -9.80 -11.87 -2.28
C LEU A 226 -9.03 -12.21 -3.56
N GLU A 227 -9.56 -13.09 -4.39
CA GLU A 227 -8.92 -13.49 -5.64
C GLU A 227 -8.71 -12.30 -6.59
N MET A 228 -9.71 -11.44 -6.72
CA MET A 228 -9.61 -10.22 -7.53
C MET A 228 -8.58 -9.25 -6.98
N LEU A 229 -8.59 -8.97 -5.67
CA LEU A 229 -7.63 -8.07 -5.04
C LEU A 229 -6.19 -8.59 -5.13
N MET A 230 -5.97 -9.89 -5.00
CA MET A 230 -4.66 -10.52 -5.23
C MET A 230 -4.16 -10.28 -6.66
N LYS A 231 -5.05 -10.41 -7.64
CA LYS A 231 -4.74 -10.11 -9.05
C LYS A 231 -4.42 -8.64 -9.26
N TRP A 232 -5.17 -7.74 -8.65
CA TRP A 232 -4.95 -6.30 -8.73
C TRP A 232 -3.61 -5.90 -8.09
N SER A 233 -3.29 -6.40 -6.90
CA SER A 233 -2.02 -6.14 -6.23
C SER A 233 -0.81 -6.60 -7.06
N ALA A 234 -0.94 -7.74 -7.75
CA ALA A 234 0.12 -8.25 -8.61
C ALA A 234 0.27 -7.46 -9.93
N ALA A 235 -0.83 -6.91 -10.47
CA ALA A 235 -0.84 -6.16 -11.73
C ALA A 235 -0.40 -4.69 -11.55
N ASP A 236 -0.65 -4.13 -10.37
CA ASP A 236 -0.31 -2.76 -9.98
C ASP A 236 0.57 -2.79 -8.71
N PRO A 237 1.91 -2.91 -8.89
CA PRO A 237 2.87 -3.00 -7.79
C PRO A 237 2.94 -1.71 -6.96
N VAL A 238 3.44 -1.84 -5.71
CA VAL A 238 3.62 -0.70 -4.80
C VAL A 238 4.40 0.42 -5.49
N SER A 239 3.80 1.61 -5.49
CA SER A 239 4.34 2.83 -6.07
C SER A 239 5.13 3.66 -5.04
N GLU A 240 5.92 4.62 -5.54
CA GLU A 240 6.57 5.62 -4.68
C GLU A 240 5.54 6.46 -3.91
N LYS A 241 4.41 6.78 -4.54
CA LYS A 241 3.28 7.46 -3.89
C LYS A 241 2.80 6.70 -2.65
N GLU A 242 2.57 5.39 -2.77
CA GLU A 242 2.12 4.58 -1.64
C GLU A 242 3.16 4.52 -0.53
N THR A 243 4.43 4.35 -0.88
CA THR A 243 5.55 4.33 0.09
C THR A 243 5.65 5.65 0.84
N ASN A 244 5.59 6.78 0.14
CA ASN A 244 5.63 8.11 0.73
C ASN A 244 4.40 8.36 1.61
N ARG A 245 3.21 7.96 1.14
CA ARG A 245 1.97 8.04 1.90
C ARG A 245 2.02 7.21 3.19
N ASN A 246 2.51 5.97 3.11
CA ASN A 246 2.62 5.08 4.28
C ASN A 246 3.55 5.67 5.35
N ASN A 247 4.65 6.30 4.95
CA ASN A 247 5.55 7.02 5.85
C ASN A 247 4.86 8.25 6.47
N ALA A 248 4.16 9.06 5.68
CA ALA A 248 3.44 10.24 6.17
C ALA A 248 2.30 9.86 7.14
N VAL A 249 1.56 8.78 6.86
CA VAL A 249 0.54 8.25 7.77
C VAL A 249 1.18 7.76 9.08
N TYR A 250 2.33 7.09 9.02
CA TYR A 250 3.06 6.68 10.23
C TYR A 250 3.46 7.87 11.12
N ASP A 251 3.91 8.97 10.53
CA ASP A 251 4.24 10.18 11.27
C ASP A 251 3.03 10.80 11.99
N ILE A 252 1.81 10.55 11.50
CA ILE A 252 0.57 11.11 12.03
C ILE A 252 -0.11 10.16 13.03
N GLN A 253 -0.31 8.90 12.66
CA GLN A 253 -1.11 7.96 13.48
C GLN A 253 -0.31 6.77 14.05
N HIS A 254 0.98 6.69 13.78
CA HIS A 254 1.96 5.76 14.37
C HIS A 254 1.70 4.27 14.05
N ASN A 255 1.00 3.99 12.95
CA ASN A 255 0.93 2.65 12.37
C ASN A 255 1.21 2.68 10.86
N ARG A 256 1.47 1.52 10.30
CA ARG A 256 1.87 1.34 8.90
C ARG A 256 1.00 0.31 8.22
N ASN A 257 0.87 0.43 6.90
CA ASN A 257 0.29 -0.64 6.09
C ASN A 257 1.41 -1.64 5.70
N PRO A 258 1.39 -2.87 6.25
CA PRO A 258 2.43 -3.85 5.98
C PRO A 258 2.46 -4.33 4.52
N PHE A 259 1.35 -4.24 3.80
CA PHE A 259 1.28 -4.63 2.38
C PHE A 259 1.94 -3.63 1.44
N ILE A 260 2.24 -2.42 1.94
CA ILE A 260 3.06 -1.43 1.25
C ILE A 260 4.54 -1.63 1.61
N ASP A 261 4.84 -1.88 2.88
CA ASP A 261 6.23 -2.10 3.32
C ASP A 261 6.82 -3.41 2.78
N TYR A 262 5.99 -4.45 2.63
CA TYR A 262 6.38 -5.76 2.13
C TYR A 262 5.53 -6.16 0.91
N PRO A 263 5.87 -5.68 -0.30
CA PRO A 263 5.18 -6.08 -1.52
C PRO A 263 5.15 -7.61 -1.68
N GLY A 264 3.96 -8.16 -1.91
CA GLY A 264 3.75 -9.62 -1.98
C GLY A 264 3.46 -10.30 -0.64
N LEU A 265 3.34 -9.55 0.45
CA LEU A 265 2.98 -10.07 1.79
C LEU A 265 1.64 -10.83 1.78
N GLU A 266 0.71 -10.42 0.93
CA GLU A 266 -0.57 -11.09 0.74
C GLU A 266 -0.43 -12.56 0.31
N GLN A 267 0.67 -12.90 -0.39
CA GLN A 267 0.96 -14.29 -0.77
C GLN A 267 1.31 -15.17 0.44
N LEU A 268 1.96 -14.58 1.46
CA LEU A 268 2.31 -15.28 2.69
C LEU A 268 1.10 -15.46 3.61
N ILE A 269 0.07 -14.62 3.45
CA ILE A 269 -1.13 -14.68 4.30
C ILE A 269 -2.23 -15.50 3.63
N TRP A 270 -2.53 -15.27 2.34
CA TRP A 270 -3.69 -15.84 1.65
C TRP A 270 -3.38 -16.57 0.34
N GLY A 271 -2.17 -16.37 -0.22
CA GLY A 271 -1.79 -16.87 -1.54
C GLY A 271 -1.13 -18.24 -1.50
N ASP A 272 -0.19 -18.44 -2.39
CA ASP A 272 0.52 -19.72 -2.61
C ASP A 272 1.75 -19.93 -1.70
N LYS A 273 2.05 -18.96 -0.82
CA LYS A 273 3.20 -18.98 0.10
C LYS A 273 2.78 -19.01 1.58
N THR A 274 1.61 -19.53 1.90
CA THR A 274 1.09 -19.55 3.29
C THR A 274 1.87 -20.43 4.24
N ASP A 275 2.75 -21.29 3.73
CA ASP A 275 3.70 -22.14 4.45
C ASP A 275 5.11 -21.51 4.57
N VAL A 276 5.32 -20.33 3.98
CA VAL A 276 6.59 -19.60 4.05
C VAL A 276 6.58 -18.66 5.26
N ALA A 277 7.62 -18.74 6.09
CA ALA A 277 7.76 -17.89 7.26
C ALA A 277 8.10 -16.44 6.86
N PHE A 278 7.40 -15.49 7.45
CA PHE A 278 7.69 -14.07 7.28
C PHE A 278 9.04 -13.71 7.91
N ASN A 279 9.84 -12.94 7.18
CA ASN A 279 11.07 -12.34 7.68
C ASN A 279 10.95 -10.81 7.59
N TYR A 280 10.94 -10.13 8.74
CA TYR A 280 10.77 -8.67 8.77
C TYR A 280 11.98 -7.89 8.21
N GLU A 281 13.13 -8.53 8.05
CA GLU A 281 14.36 -7.95 7.52
C GLU A 281 14.45 -8.04 5.98
N GLU A 282 13.62 -8.87 5.38
CA GLU A 282 13.63 -9.14 3.94
C GLU A 282 12.35 -8.66 3.29
N ASP A 283 12.47 -8.13 2.06
CA ASP A 283 11.31 -7.88 1.21
C ASP A 283 10.58 -9.20 0.93
N ALA A 284 9.26 -9.24 1.15
CA ALA A 284 8.40 -10.42 0.92
C ALA A 284 8.39 -10.89 -0.54
N SER A 285 8.83 -10.07 -1.49
CA SER A 285 9.01 -10.43 -2.90
C SER A 285 10.04 -11.55 -3.11
N GLY A 286 10.89 -11.82 -2.10
CA GLY A 286 12.01 -12.77 -2.21
C GLY A 286 13.13 -12.29 -3.12
N ILE A 287 13.08 -11.05 -3.60
CA ILE A 287 14.19 -10.39 -4.24
C ILE A 287 15.08 -9.89 -3.11
N ARG A 288 16.09 -10.68 -2.75
CA ARG A 288 17.17 -10.15 -1.91
C ARG A 288 17.73 -8.94 -2.63
N GLN A 289 17.61 -7.74 -2.05
CA GLN A 289 18.58 -6.69 -2.32
C GLN A 289 19.93 -7.30 -1.89
N THR A 290 20.63 -7.90 -2.84
CA THR A 290 22.03 -8.22 -2.60
C THR A 290 22.69 -6.89 -2.26
N ASP A 291 23.16 -6.77 -1.01
CA ASP A 291 23.99 -5.65 -0.61
C ASP A 291 24.94 -5.33 -1.76
N ALA A 292 24.91 -4.09 -2.24
CA ALA A 292 25.77 -3.61 -3.30
C ALA A 292 27.28 -3.75 -2.96
N THR A 293 27.59 -4.25 -1.77
CA THR A 293 28.94 -4.54 -1.26
C THR A 293 29.50 -5.89 -1.71
N LEU A 294 28.71 -6.79 -2.32
CA LEU A 294 29.18 -8.07 -2.85
C LEU A 294 29.22 -8.13 -4.39
N VAL A 295 28.86 -7.07 -5.08
CA VAL A 295 29.11 -6.98 -6.52
C VAL A 295 30.60 -6.68 -6.69
N ASP A 296 31.33 -7.62 -7.28
CA ASP A 296 32.69 -7.39 -7.80
C ASP A 296 32.69 -6.03 -8.53
N ASN A 297 33.32 -5.05 -7.88
CA ASN A 297 33.17 -3.62 -8.19
C ASN A 297 33.60 -3.23 -9.60
N ASP A 298 34.18 -4.16 -10.39
CA ASP A 298 34.66 -3.92 -11.74
C ASP A 298 33.93 -4.70 -12.84
N SER A 299 32.84 -5.40 -12.51
CA SER A 299 32.06 -6.15 -13.50
C SER A 299 31.18 -5.25 -14.36
N TRP A 300 31.25 -5.47 -15.67
CA TRP A 300 30.42 -4.79 -16.66
C TRP A 300 29.30 -5.72 -17.16
N TYR A 301 28.14 -5.15 -17.41
CA TYR A 301 26.98 -5.86 -17.93
C TYR A 301 26.34 -5.08 -19.08
N SER A 302 25.84 -5.79 -20.07
CA SER A 302 24.95 -5.23 -21.09
C SER A 302 23.59 -4.89 -20.48
N ILE A 303 22.80 -4.07 -21.17
CA ILE A 303 21.49 -3.61 -20.68
C ILE A 303 20.46 -4.76 -20.52
N ASP A 304 20.70 -5.88 -21.21
CA ASP A 304 19.93 -7.14 -21.08
C ASP A 304 20.45 -8.07 -19.97
N GLY A 305 21.37 -7.59 -19.11
CA GLY A 305 21.86 -8.28 -17.92
C GLY A 305 22.99 -9.28 -18.16
N ARG A 306 23.56 -9.38 -19.37
CA ARG A 306 24.70 -10.28 -19.65
C ARG A 306 26.01 -9.69 -19.11
N ARG A 307 26.74 -10.46 -18.31
CA ARG A 307 28.07 -10.08 -17.85
C ARG A 307 29.06 -10.02 -19.03
N LEU A 308 29.82 -8.94 -19.12
CA LEU A 308 30.90 -8.76 -20.07
C LEU A 308 32.22 -9.28 -19.49
N GLN A 309 33.13 -9.73 -20.35
CA GLN A 309 34.44 -10.21 -19.91
C GLN A 309 35.42 -9.08 -19.55
N GLY A 310 35.01 -7.81 -19.63
CA GLY A 310 35.80 -6.61 -19.33
C GLY A 310 35.06 -5.34 -19.70
N PRO A 311 35.71 -4.17 -19.64
CA PRO A 311 35.08 -2.92 -20.07
C PRO A 311 34.56 -3.01 -21.50
N PRO A 312 33.39 -2.39 -21.80
CA PRO A 312 32.83 -2.45 -23.14
C PRO A 312 33.76 -1.78 -24.18
N THR A 313 33.88 -2.43 -25.32
CA THR A 313 34.70 -1.97 -26.46
C THR A 313 33.86 -1.37 -27.58
N ARG A 314 32.54 -1.25 -27.40
CA ARG A 314 31.62 -0.69 -28.38
C ARG A 314 30.78 0.41 -27.73
N LYS A 315 30.42 1.41 -28.54
CA LYS A 315 29.46 2.45 -28.18
C LYS A 315 28.12 1.80 -27.72
N GLY A 316 27.63 2.22 -26.59
CA GLY A 316 26.36 1.68 -26.06
C GLY A 316 26.10 2.08 -24.62
N VAL A 317 25.01 1.52 -24.08
CA VAL A 317 24.62 1.68 -22.68
C VAL A 317 24.90 0.38 -21.95
N TYR A 318 25.57 0.49 -20.82
CA TYR A 318 26.03 -0.63 -20.02
C TYR A 318 25.73 -0.39 -18.54
N LEU A 319 25.85 -1.42 -17.73
CA LEU A 319 25.77 -1.34 -16.28
C LEU A 319 27.14 -1.64 -15.67
N ASN A 320 27.62 -0.76 -14.80
CA ASN A 320 28.85 -0.97 -14.03
C ASN A 320 28.65 -0.41 -12.63
N ARG A 321 29.01 -1.16 -11.60
CA ARG A 321 28.82 -0.78 -10.19
C ARG A 321 27.37 -0.40 -9.86
N GLY A 322 26.38 -1.12 -10.44
CA GLY A 322 24.97 -0.82 -10.26
C GLY A 322 24.48 0.47 -10.93
N ARG A 323 25.31 1.14 -11.74
CA ARG A 323 24.97 2.39 -12.42
C ARG A 323 24.96 2.23 -13.93
N LYS A 324 24.06 2.97 -14.57
CA LYS A 324 24.00 3.07 -16.03
C LYS A 324 25.16 3.93 -16.54
N VAL A 325 25.96 3.39 -17.43
CA VAL A 325 27.13 4.06 -18.04
C VAL A 325 26.93 4.11 -19.56
N VAL A 326 27.02 5.31 -20.12
CA VAL A 326 27.01 5.51 -21.59
C VAL A 326 28.46 5.57 -22.07
N VAL A 327 28.83 4.65 -22.94
CA VAL A 327 30.15 4.58 -23.54
C VAL A 327 30.06 5.15 -24.96
N ASN A 328 30.81 6.23 -25.19
CA ASN A 328 30.92 6.92 -26.48
C ASN A 328 32.40 6.83 -26.92
N PHE A 329 32.68 6.11 -27.99
CA PHE A 329 33.98 6.12 -28.66
C PHE A 329 33.87 6.91 -29.94
#